data_8f91d4ffdb8ea833dd25b0b32ca0429d
#
_entry.id   8f91d4ffdb8ea833dd25b0b32ca0429d
#
_cell.length_a   1.000
_cell.length_b   1.000
_cell.length_c   1.000
_cell.angle_alpha   90.00
_cell.angle_beta   90.00
_cell.angle_gamma   90.00
#
_symmetry.space_group_name_H-M   'P 1'
#
loop_
_entity.id
_entity.type
_entity.pdbx_description
1 polymer ?
#
loop_
_entity_poly.entity_id
_entity_poly.type
_entity_poly.pdbx_seq_one_letter_code
_entity_poly.pdbx_strand_id
1 'polypeptide(L)'
;VKNFYSTALQNQKEKNLYRSLTSSDATAATTIRRGKKNFISFCCNDYLGLSQNAQVKKSAIAAIEKFGVGARASRYVTGNNALYEKVEKQIAKMKNCEDAIVFSSGYAAAIGAIPALVSEGDLIIADRLIHSSAIDGAKLSGARLMRFLHNDIAHAKKILEENRKQFKKCLIVTESVFSMDGDVGEISELLKLAKKFDAILLSDAAHDLFLSKNFSDQNHLQMGTFSKAIGALGGYVAGDKRLIDYLRNFAKSAIYSTALPPAILAAVLTSLKIISKKNLGAKALKNAQYFCELMGLEKSQSAIVVLIVGENKKALEIAKKVSEKGMLISAIRPPTVEVGKARLRITFSSEHQKNQVKKLAEILNFELKKIS
;
A
#
# COMPACT_ATOMS: atom_id res chain seq x y z
N VAL A 1 -7.26 -36.06 5.66
CA VAL A 1 -6.50 -34.84 5.36
C VAL A 1 -6.73 -34.43 3.91
N LYS A 2 -6.54 -35.31 2.88
CA LYS A 2 -6.69 -34.96 1.46
C LYS A 2 -8.09 -34.41 1.12
N ASN A 3 -9.18 -35.01 1.66
CA ASN A 3 -10.55 -34.57 1.41
C ASN A 3 -10.85 -33.16 1.93
N PHE A 4 -10.27 -32.76 3.08
CA PHE A 4 -10.49 -31.42 3.66
C PHE A 4 -10.05 -30.30 2.72
N TYR A 5 -8.82 -30.38 2.22
CA TYR A 5 -8.27 -29.33 1.32
C TYR A 5 -8.98 -29.30 -0.04
N SER A 6 -9.33 -30.48 -0.59
CA SER A 6 -10.07 -30.56 -1.85
C SER A 6 -11.46 -29.95 -1.73
N THR A 7 -12.19 -30.24 -0.66
CA THR A 7 -13.50 -29.65 -0.36
C THR A 7 -13.42 -28.14 -0.17
N ALA A 8 -12.42 -27.66 0.58
CA ALA A 8 -12.21 -26.22 0.77
C ALA A 8 -11.96 -25.50 -0.55
N LEU A 9 -11.13 -26.07 -1.43
CA LEU A 9 -10.85 -25.49 -2.77
C LEU A 9 -12.09 -25.53 -3.68
N GLN A 10 -12.88 -26.60 -3.63
CA GLN A 10 -14.12 -26.71 -4.39
C GLN A 10 -15.13 -25.63 -3.94
N ASN A 11 -15.33 -25.46 -2.64
CA ASN A 11 -16.16 -24.39 -2.09
C ASN A 11 -15.72 -22.98 -2.55
N GLN A 12 -14.40 -22.74 -2.68
CA GLN A 12 -13.89 -21.48 -3.22
C GLN A 12 -14.27 -21.29 -4.70
N LYS A 13 -14.26 -22.35 -5.51
CA LYS A 13 -14.66 -22.30 -6.93
C LYS A 13 -16.16 -22.01 -7.07
N GLU A 14 -17.00 -22.71 -6.33
CA GLU A 14 -18.46 -22.56 -6.36
C GLU A 14 -18.90 -21.13 -5.96
N LYS A 15 -18.21 -20.53 -4.99
CA LYS A 15 -18.46 -19.15 -4.54
C LYS A 15 -17.79 -18.07 -5.42
N ASN A 16 -17.14 -18.45 -6.52
CA ASN A 16 -16.34 -17.54 -7.35
C ASN A 16 -15.25 -16.77 -6.55
N LEU A 17 -14.66 -17.43 -5.55
CA LEU A 17 -13.59 -16.87 -4.70
C LEU A 17 -12.22 -17.49 -5.00
N TYR A 18 -12.18 -18.55 -5.83
CA TYR A 18 -10.91 -19.20 -6.20
C TYR A 18 -9.96 -18.23 -6.87
N ARG A 19 -8.68 -18.26 -6.46
CA ARG A 19 -7.61 -17.41 -6.99
C ARG A 19 -6.59 -18.26 -7.73
N SER A 20 -6.22 -17.82 -8.93
CA SER A 20 -5.15 -18.42 -9.74
C SER A 20 -4.07 -17.38 -10.03
N LEU A 21 -2.83 -17.84 -10.13
CA LEU A 21 -1.71 -17.02 -10.57
C LEU A 21 -1.64 -17.03 -12.11
N THR A 22 -1.51 -15.85 -12.69
CA THR A 22 -1.31 -15.70 -14.15
C THR A 22 0.04 -15.06 -14.40
N SER A 23 0.89 -15.74 -15.19
CA SER A 23 2.18 -15.18 -15.60
C SER A 23 1.97 -13.86 -16.34
N SER A 24 2.69 -12.84 -15.92
CA SER A 24 2.52 -11.47 -16.41
C SER A 24 3.88 -10.76 -16.39
N ASP A 25 4.35 -10.33 -17.56
CA ASP A 25 5.63 -9.63 -17.73
C ASP A 25 5.36 -8.15 -17.93
N ALA A 26 5.98 -7.29 -17.11
CA ALA A 26 5.95 -5.84 -17.34
C ALA A 26 6.89 -5.47 -18.48
N THR A 27 6.35 -5.06 -19.63
CA THR A 27 7.14 -4.66 -20.81
C THR A 27 7.32 -3.16 -20.93
N ALA A 28 6.41 -2.38 -20.33
CA ALA A 28 6.52 -0.93 -20.17
C ALA A 28 5.79 -0.51 -18.88
N ALA A 29 5.84 0.76 -18.51
CA ALA A 29 5.24 1.28 -17.28
C ALA A 29 3.75 0.94 -17.11
N THR A 30 2.99 0.94 -18.21
CA THR A 30 1.55 0.62 -18.20
C THR A 30 1.20 -0.62 -19.04
N THR A 31 2.19 -1.34 -19.57
CA THR A 31 1.96 -2.48 -20.45
C THR A 31 2.41 -3.78 -19.81
N ILE A 32 1.50 -4.74 -19.75
CA ILE A 32 1.71 -6.10 -19.26
C ILE A 32 1.52 -7.09 -20.41
N ARG A 33 2.48 -8.00 -20.59
CA ARG A 33 2.37 -9.11 -21.52
C ARG A 33 1.92 -10.37 -20.79
N ARG A 34 0.90 -11.04 -21.34
CA ARG A 34 0.44 -12.37 -20.91
C ARG A 34 0.45 -13.31 -22.11
N GLY A 35 1.34 -14.30 -22.10
CA GLY A 35 1.62 -15.12 -23.28
C GLY A 35 2.07 -14.25 -24.46
N LYS A 36 1.33 -14.30 -25.57
CA LYS A 36 1.63 -13.51 -26.80
C LYS A 36 0.89 -12.16 -26.87
N LYS A 37 0.03 -11.83 -25.89
CA LYS A 37 -0.81 -10.61 -25.93
C LYS A 37 -0.30 -9.54 -24.98
N ASN A 38 -0.30 -8.29 -25.45
CA ASN A 38 -0.05 -7.10 -24.63
C ASN A 38 -1.36 -6.49 -24.17
N PHE A 39 -1.37 -6.00 -22.93
CA PHE A 39 -2.51 -5.35 -22.28
C PHE A 39 -2.08 -4.03 -21.67
N ILE A 40 -2.95 -3.02 -21.74
CA ILE A 40 -2.80 -1.81 -20.93
C ILE A 40 -3.33 -2.12 -19.53
N SER A 41 -2.49 -1.95 -18.52
CA SER A 41 -2.78 -2.32 -17.14
C SER A 41 -3.31 -1.14 -16.33
N PHE A 42 -4.56 -1.21 -15.93
CA PHE A 42 -5.18 -0.35 -14.94
C PHE A 42 -5.36 -1.08 -13.59
N CYS A 43 -4.46 -2.00 -13.27
CA CYS A 43 -4.46 -2.76 -12.01
C CYS A 43 -3.09 -2.85 -11.34
N CYS A 44 -2.03 -2.25 -11.92
CA CYS A 44 -0.72 -2.15 -11.28
C CYS A 44 -0.70 -1.07 -10.21
N ASN A 45 0.13 -1.29 -9.17
CA ASN A 45 0.37 -0.30 -8.13
C ASN A 45 1.62 0.58 -8.42
N ASP A 46 2.30 0.41 -9.56
CA ASP A 46 3.40 1.30 -9.99
C ASP A 46 2.83 2.64 -10.50
N TYR A 47 2.25 3.41 -9.56
CA TYR A 47 1.52 4.65 -9.86
C TYR A 47 2.33 5.69 -10.59
N LEU A 48 3.67 5.67 -10.43
CA LEU A 48 4.56 6.66 -11.02
C LEU A 48 5.38 6.11 -12.19
N GLY A 49 5.17 4.84 -12.57
CA GLY A 49 5.86 4.18 -13.68
C GLY A 49 7.36 3.98 -13.48
N LEU A 50 7.83 4.03 -12.22
CA LEU A 50 9.26 4.06 -11.90
C LEU A 50 9.93 2.70 -12.02
N SER A 51 9.19 1.59 -11.92
CA SER A 51 9.76 0.23 -12.09
C SER A 51 10.39 0.01 -13.47
N GLN A 52 9.92 0.73 -14.49
CA GLN A 52 10.43 0.66 -15.86
C GLN A 52 11.30 1.88 -16.26
N ASN A 53 11.54 2.81 -15.33
CA ASN A 53 12.34 3.99 -15.60
C ASN A 53 13.80 3.63 -15.90
N ALA A 54 14.35 4.18 -17.00
CA ALA A 54 15.71 3.85 -17.45
C ALA A 54 16.80 4.23 -16.43
N GLN A 55 16.66 5.37 -15.73
CA GLN A 55 17.61 5.78 -14.70
C GLN A 55 17.58 4.87 -13.48
N VAL A 56 16.38 4.41 -13.08
CA VAL A 56 16.20 3.47 -11.98
C VAL A 56 16.83 2.12 -12.33
N LYS A 57 16.56 1.58 -13.53
CA LYS A 57 17.20 0.33 -14.02
C LYS A 57 18.71 0.44 -14.07
N LYS A 58 19.24 1.54 -14.63
CA LYS A 58 20.71 1.77 -14.70
C LYS A 58 21.35 1.77 -13.33
N SER A 59 20.72 2.41 -12.34
CA SER A 59 21.28 2.46 -10.98
C SER A 59 21.27 1.08 -10.28
N ALA A 60 20.25 0.26 -10.54
CA ALA A 60 20.19 -1.11 -10.03
C ALA A 60 21.30 -1.99 -10.64
N ILE A 61 21.51 -1.91 -11.95
CA ILE A 61 22.57 -2.66 -12.66
C ILE A 61 23.95 -2.26 -12.11
N ALA A 62 24.25 -0.97 -12.01
CA ALA A 62 25.51 -0.49 -11.44
C ALA A 62 25.75 -0.95 -9.99
N ALA A 63 24.68 -1.07 -9.20
CA ALA A 63 24.79 -1.60 -7.85
C ALA A 63 25.05 -3.11 -7.82
N ILE A 64 24.51 -3.89 -8.77
CA ILE A 64 24.84 -5.32 -8.93
C ILE A 64 26.31 -5.48 -9.27
N GLU A 65 26.81 -4.74 -10.23
CA GLU A 65 28.23 -4.79 -10.65
C GLU A 65 29.18 -4.47 -9.48
N LYS A 66 28.81 -3.47 -8.67
CA LYS A 66 29.66 -3.01 -7.58
C LYS A 66 29.58 -3.87 -6.31
N PHE A 67 28.41 -4.35 -5.93
CA PHE A 67 28.12 -4.95 -4.63
C PHE A 67 27.66 -6.40 -4.70
N GLY A 68 27.38 -6.94 -5.88
CA GLY A 68 26.79 -8.25 -6.09
C GLY A 68 25.27 -8.26 -5.97
N VAL A 69 24.68 -9.47 -6.12
CA VAL A 69 23.22 -9.66 -6.24
C VAL A 69 22.51 -9.61 -4.89
N GLY A 70 23.15 -10.06 -3.79
CA GLY A 70 22.50 -10.23 -2.50
C GLY A 70 23.21 -9.50 -1.36
N ALA A 71 22.53 -9.32 -0.23
CA ALA A 71 23.06 -8.68 0.96
C ALA A 71 23.86 -9.61 1.88
N ARG A 72 23.77 -10.91 1.71
CA ARG A 72 24.51 -11.99 2.39
C ARG A 72 24.21 -12.18 3.88
N ALA A 73 23.63 -11.20 4.57
CA ALA A 73 23.31 -11.25 5.99
C ALA A 73 22.18 -10.28 6.37
N SER A 74 21.72 -10.33 7.63
CA SER A 74 20.87 -9.29 8.19
C SER A 74 21.63 -7.97 8.32
N ARG A 75 20.91 -6.85 8.46
CA ARG A 75 21.49 -5.51 8.66
C ARG A 75 22.41 -5.45 9.89
N TYR A 76 22.08 -6.20 10.94
CA TYR A 76 22.79 -6.20 12.22
C TYR A 76 24.07 -7.06 12.24
N VAL A 77 24.36 -7.76 11.15
CA VAL A 77 25.61 -8.51 10.97
C VAL A 77 26.48 -7.81 9.92
N THR A 78 26.31 -8.10 8.64
CA THR A 78 27.11 -7.51 7.56
C THR A 78 26.26 -6.99 6.39
N GLY A 79 24.93 -7.08 6.46
CA GLY A 79 24.02 -6.70 5.39
C GLY A 79 23.69 -5.22 5.34
N ASN A 80 24.13 -4.39 6.31
CA ASN A 80 23.84 -2.96 6.34
C ASN A 80 24.74 -2.18 5.37
N ASN A 81 24.41 -2.25 4.08
CA ASN A 81 25.12 -1.50 3.04
C ASN A 81 24.92 0.02 3.21
N ALA A 82 25.92 0.83 2.83
CA ALA A 82 25.88 2.28 2.92
C ALA A 82 24.69 2.95 2.16
N LEU A 83 24.03 2.23 1.26
CA LEU A 83 22.81 2.71 0.60
C LEU A 83 21.61 2.79 1.55
N TYR A 84 21.57 1.99 2.63
CA TYR A 84 20.50 2.08 3.63
C TYR A 84 20.41 3.45 4.26
N GLU A 85 21.53 3.96 4.76
CA GLU A 85 21.58 5.28 5.37
C GLU A 85 21.12 6.39 4.40
N LYS A 86 21.51 6.29 3.13
CA LYS A 86 21.11 7.25 2.10
C LYS A 86 19.61 7.17 1.80
N VAL A 87 19.03 5.96 1.76
CA VAL A 87 17.59 5.75 1.55
C VAL A 87 16.80 6.25 2.76
N GLU A 88 17.22 5.91 3.98
CA GLU A 88 16.57 6.31 5.23
C GLU A 88 16.56 7.84 5.39
N LYS A 89 17.68 8.50 5.17
CA LYS A 89 17.77 9.97 5.16
C LYS A 89 16.87 10.61 4.09
N GLN A 90 16.81 10.03 2.89
CA GLN A 90 15.97 10.57 1.83
C GLN A 90 14.48 10.39 2.14
N ILE A 91 14.06 9.26 2.71
CA ILE A 91 12.68 9.03 3.16
C ILE A 91 12.32 9.98 4.30
N ALA A 92 13.16 10.10 5.34
CA ALA A 92 12.93 11.02 6.45
C ALA A 92 12.70 12.45 5.94
N LYS A 93 13.57 12.92 5.04
CA LYS A 93 13.41 14.24 4.39
C LYS A 93 12.09 14.37 3.63
N MET A 94 11.72 13.39 2.81
CA MET A 94 10.50 13.44 1.99
C MET A 94 9.22 13.34 2.83
N LYS A 95 9.29 12.65 3.97
CA LYS A 95 8.18 12.50 4.92
C LYS A 95 8.16 13.59 5.99
N ASN A 96 9.08 14.54 5.92
CA ASN A 96 9.25 15.61 6.91
C ASN A 96 9.33 15.04 8.35
N CYS A 97 10.17 14.00 8.51
CA CYS A 97 10.43 13.30 9.76
C CYS A 97 11.91 13.42 10.14
N GLU A 98 12.22 13.14 11.40
CA GLU A 98 13.61 13.19 11.90
C GLU A 98 14.44 12.02 11.40
N ASP A 99 13.83 10.82 11.33
CA ASP A 99 14.54 9.60 10.95
C ASP A 99 13.60 8.58 10.29
N ALA A 100 14.19 7.50 9.74
CA ALA A 100 13.46 6.39 9.15
C ALA A 100 14.22 5.08 9.30
N ILE A 101 13.50 3.96 9.28
CA ILE A 101 14.05 2.60 9.22
C ILE A 101 13.44 1.84 8.04
N VAL A 102 14.28 1.12 7.28
CA VAL A 102 13.89 0.30 6.12
C VAL A 102 13.69 -1.15 6.52
N PHE A 103 12.63 -1.75 5.99
CA PHE A 103 12.23 -3.16 6.13
C PHE A 103 12.23 -3.87 4.77
N SER A 104 12.19 -5.21 4.76
CA SER A 104 12.16 -6.03 3.55
C SER A 104 10.87 -5.87 2.72
N SER A 105 9.77 -5.43 3.32
CA SER A 105 8.50 -5.11 2.66
C SER A 105 7.64 -4.20 3.55
N GLY A 106 6.56 -3.61 3.00
CA GLY A 106 5.55 -2.91 3.80
C GLY A 106 4.85 -3.84 4.80
N TYR A 107 4.62 -5.10 4.41
CA TYR A 107 4.09 -6.11 5.32
C TYR A 107 5.03 -6.35 6.50
N ALA A 108 6.33 -6.52 6.23
CA ALA A 108 7.35 -6.67 7.28
C ALA A 108 7.45 -5.43 8.17
N ALA A 109 7.25 -4.23 7.64
CA ALA A 109 7.20 -3.00 8.42
C ALA A 109 6.05 -3.03 9.43
N ALA A 110 4.84 -3.43 9.02
CA ALA A 110 3.68 -3.52 9.90
C ALA A 110 3.86 -4.55 11.01
N ILE A 111 4.21 -5.81 10.64
CA ILE A 111 4.40 -6.90 11.62
C ILE A 111 5.64 -6.74 12.50
N GLY A 112 6.54 -5.82 12.16
CA GLY A 112 7.69 -5.45 12.99
C GLY A 112 7.40 -4.27 13.90
N ALA A 113 6.84 -3.19 13.37
CA ALA A 113 6.62 -1.95 14.10
C ALA A 113 5.50 -2.08 15.15
N ILE A 114 4.33 -2.63 14.78
CA ILE A 114 3.18 -2.70 15.68
C ILE A 114 3.51 -3.50 16.94
N PRO A 115 4.03 -4.77 16.87
CA PRO A 115 4.37 -5.53 18.07
C PRO A 115 5.57 -4.98 18.84
N ALA A 116 6.40 -4.12 18.24
CA ALA A 116 7.47 -3.44 18.96
C ALA A 116 6.91 -2.28 19.80
N LEU A 117 5.92 -1.54 19.29
CA LEU A 117 5.35 -0.36 19.94
C LEU A 117 4.40 -0.70 21.09
N VAL A 118 3.59 -1.76 20.93
CA VAL A 118 2.54 -2.17 21.87
C VAL A 118 2.54 -3.67 22.10
N SER A 119 2.08 -4.09 23.28
CA SER A 119 2.08 -5.47 23.75
C SER A 119 0.82 -5.78 24.56
N GLU A 120 0.76 -6.95 25.18
CA GLU A 120 -0.31 -7.29 26.12
C GLU A 120 -0.45 -6.23 27.22
N GLY A 121 -1.69 -5.84 27.53
CA GLY A 121 -2.02 -4.74 28.44
C GLY A 121 -2.01 -3.35 27.80
N ASP A 122 -1.75 -3.25 26.49
CA ASP A 122 -1.85 -2.01 25.69
C ASP A 122 -3.09 -2.02 24.79
N LEU A 123 -3.47 -0.85 24.27
CA LEU A 123 -4.61 -0.64 23.38
C LEU A 123 -4.16 -0.34 21.96
N ILE A 124 -4.78 -0.98 20.98
CA ILE A 124 -4.78 -0.55 19.58
C ILE A 124 -6.18 -0.13 19.22
N ILE A 125 -6.37 1.11 18.73
CA ILE A 125 -7.59 1.47 18.01
C ILE A 125 -7.26 1.62 16.54
N ALA A 126 -8.09 1.05 15.67
CA ALA A 126 -7.81 1.01 14.26
C ALA A 126 -9.05 1.24 13.41
N ASP A 127 -8.88 1.93 12.28
CA ASP A 127 -9.94 1.98 11.27
C ASP A 127 -10.33 0.55 10.84
N ARG A 128 -11.61 0.31 10.65
CA ARG A 128 -12.10 -1.05 10.29
C ARG A 128 -11.60 -1.54 8.94
N LEU A 129 -11.13 -0.66 8.04
CA LEU A 129 -10.66 -0.99 6.71
C LEU A 129 -9.12 -1.04 6.59
N ILE A 130 -8.38 -1.00 7.70
CA ILE A 130 -6.90 -1.10 7.65
C ILE A 130 -6.44 -2.38 6.95
N HIS A 131 -5.28 -2.31 6.33
CA HIS A 131 -4.67 -3.43 5.64
C HIS A 131 -4.41 -4.63 6.55
N SER A 132 -4.51 -5.85 5.99
CA SER A 132 -4.32 -7.11 6.73
C SER A 132 -2.99 -7.18 7.48
N SER A 133 -1.92 -6.60 6.98
CA SER A 133 -0.63 -6.57 7.66
C SER A 133 -0.67 -5.86 9.02
N ALA A 134 -1.47 -4.79 9.13
CA ALA A 134 -1.67 -4.10 10.40
C ALA A 134 -2.53 -4.92 11.37
N ILE A 135 -3.54 -5.65 10.87
CA ILE A 135 -4.32 -6.61 11.67
C ILE A 135 -3.41 -7.74 12.18
N ASP A 136 -2.54 -8.27 11.33
CA ASP A 136 -1.62 -9.33 11.73
C ASP A 136 -0.56 -8.82 12.71
N GLY A 137 -0.07 -7.59 12.53
CA GLY A 137 0.78 -6.91 13.51
C GLY A 137 0.09 -6.74 14.87
N ALA A 138 -1.19 -6.36 14.87
CA ALA A 138 -1.99 -6.23 16.08
C ALA A 138 -2.16 -7.58 16.81
N LYS A 139 -2.45 -8.65 16.07
CA LYS A 139 -2.51 -10.00 16.64
C LYS A 139 -1.18 -10.44 17.25
N LEU A 140 -0.07 -10.20 16.55
CA LEU A 140 1.28 -10.55 17.03
C LEU A 140 1.70 -9.77 18.28
N SER A 141 1.14 -8.57 18.49
CA SER A 141 1.44 -7.76 19.66
C SER A 141 0.80 -8.28 20.96
N GLY A 142 -0.32 -8.99 20.86
CA GLY A 142 -1.15 -9.36 22.02
C GLY A 142 -1.95 -8.19 22.62
N ALA A 143 -1.82 -6.97 22.09
CA ALA A 143 -2.56 -5.79 22.55
C ALA A 143 -4.06 -5.93 22.24
N ARG A 144 -4.89 -5.24 23.03
CA ARG A 144 -6.33 -5.19 22.81
C ARG A 144 -6.65 -4.38 21.55
N LEU A 145 -7.12 -5.04 20.48
CA LEU A 145 -7.55 -4.38 19.26
C LEU A 145 -9.04 -4.00 19.35
N MET A 146 -9.33 -2.71 19.20
CA MET A 146 -10.66 -2.15 19.01
C MET A 146 -10.73 -1.43 17.67
N ARG A 147 -11.85 -1.58 16.95
CA ARG A 147 -11.98 -1.02 15.58
C ARG A 147 -13.05 0.04 15.55
N PHE A 148 -12.70 1.24 15.07
CA PHE A 148 -13.69 2.28 14.81
C PHE A 148 -14.23 2.20 13.38
N LEU A 149 -15.41 2.76 13.17
CA LEU A 149 -16.05 2.81 11.85
C LEU A 149 -15.17 3.63 10.89
N HIS A 150 -15.21 3.25 9.62
CA HIS A 150 -14.34 3.81 8.60
C HIS A 150 -14.43 5.34 8.54
N ASN A 151 -13.27 6.00 8.70
CA ASN A 151 -13.11 7.46 8.75
C ASN A 151 -14.02 8.19 9.79
N ASP A 152 -14.57 7.47 10.76
CA ASP A 152 -15.44 8.03 11.80
C ASP A 152 -14.62 8.48 13.04
N ILE A 153 -14.24 9.74 13.04
CA ILE A 153 -13.44 10.36 14.10
C ILE A 153 -14.23 10.44 15.42
N ALA A 154 -15.55 10.63 15.36
CA ALA A 154 -16.38 10.67 16.56
C ALA A 154 -16.42 9.30 17.24
N HIS A 155 -16.52 8.22 16.47
CA HIS A 155 -16.46 6.86 17.01
C HIS A 155 -15.06 6.52 17.55
N ALA A 156 -13.99 6.91 16.86
CA ALA A 156 -12.61 6.75 17.37
C ALA A 156 -12.42 7.47 18.71
N LYS A 157 -12.90 8.72 18.82
CA LYS A 157 -12.88 9.53 20.04
C LYS A 157 -13.65 8.85 21.17
N LYS A 158 -14.87 8.37 20.91
CA LYS A 158 -15.70 7.66 21.90
C LYS A 158 -14.98 6.45 22.47
N ILE A 159 -14.38 5.60 21.60
CA ILE A 159 -13.60 4.43 22.05
C ILE A 159 -12.45 4.86 22.98
N LEU A 160 -11.74 5.94 22.65
CA LEU A 160 -10.66 6.46 23.49
C LEU A 160 -11.16 7.01 24.82
N GLU A 161 -12.25 7.76 24.85
CA GLU A 161 -12.85 8.32 26.07
C GLU A 161 -13.27 7.22 27.04
N GLU A 162 -13.85 6.15 26.55
CA GLU A 162 -14.35 5.03 27.35
C GLU A 162 -13.24 4.07 27.82
N ASN A 163 -12.15 3.91 27.08
CA ASN A 163 -11.22 2.82 27.32
C ASN A 163 -9.78 3.23 27.62
N ARG A 164 -9.29 4.39 27.12
CA ARG A 164 -7.84 4.75 27.16
C ARG A 164 -7.20 4.62 28.53
N LYS A 165 -7.89 4.99 29.59
CA LYS A 165 -7.36 4.98 30.98
C LYS A 165 -7.08 3.57 31.53
N GLN A 166 -7.64 2.54 30.91
CA GLN A 166 -7.47 1.12 31.34
C GLN A 166 -6.17 0.50 30.79
N PHE A 167 -5.45 1.18 29.89
CA PHE A 167 -4.29 0.65 29.19
C PHE A 167 -3.05 1.54 29.41
N LYS A 168 -1.86 0.90 29.41
CA LYS A 168 -0.58 1.62 29.59
C LYS A 168 -0.25 2.49 28.39
N LYS A 169 -0.22 1.88 27.19
CA LYS A 169 0.07 2.56 25.92
C LYS A 169 -1.12 2.46 24.98
N CYS A 170 -1.18 3.35 24.02
CA CYS A 170 -2.18 3.32 22.96
C CYS A 170 -1.55 3.59 21.61
N LEU A 171 -1.93 2.78 20.62
CA LEU A 171 -1.58 2.95 19.21
C LEU A 171 -2.86 3.17 18.41
N ILE A 172 -2.92 4.26 17.65
CA ILE A 172 -3.96 4.52 16.66
C ILE A 172 -3.43 4.09 15.30
N VAL A 173 -4.19 3.30 14.53
CA VAL A 173 -3.75 2.81 13.21
C VAL A 173 -4.79 3.16 12.14
N THR A 174 -4.32 3.75 11.05
CA THR A 174 -5.14 4.09 9.88
C THR A 174 -4.32 4.02 8.59
N GLU A 175 -4.95 4.21 7.42
CA GLU A 175 -4.27 4.39 6.13
C GLU A 175 -4.36 5.85 5.68
N SER A 176 -3.34 6.34 4.97
CA SER A 176 -3.41 7.67 4.33
C SER A 176 -4.29 7.66 3.08
N VAL A 177 -4.30 6.54 2.37
CA VAL A 177 -5.22 6.24 1.26
C VAL A 177 -5.61 4.78 1.38
N PHE A 178 -6.91 4.52 1.51
CA PHE A 178 -7.42 3.16 1.67
C PHE A 178 -7.36 2.37 0.37
N SER A 179 -6.71 1.22 0.44
CA SER A 179 -6.29 0.45 -0.73
C SER A 179 -7.44 -0.06 -1.60
N MET A 180 -8.61 -0.34 -0.99
CA MET A 180 -9.77 -0.95 -1.64
C MET A 180 -10.89 0.05 -1.96
N ASP A 181 -10.83 1.26 -1.44
CA ASP A 181 -11.85 2.29 -1.61
C ASP A 181 -11.29 3.53 -2.34
N GLY A 182 -10.00 3.83 -2.18
CA GLY A 182 -9.32 4.94 -2.86
C GLY A 182 -9.52 6.29 -2.17
N ASP A 183 -10.26 6.33 -1.07
CA ASP A 183 -10.50 7.51 -0.25
C ASP A 183 -9.31 7.80 0.69
N VAL A 184 -9.28 9.00 1.23
CA VAL A 184 -8.19 9.52 2.07
C VAL A 184 -8.58 9.40 3.53
N GLY A 185 -7.61 8.99 4.36
CA GLY A 185 -7.78 8.89 5.82
C GLY A 185 -7.67 10.24 6.52
N GLU A 186 -8.41 10.41 7.61
CA GLU A 186 -8.49 11.62 8.43
C GLU A 186 -7.28 11.78 9.38
N ILE A 187 -6.05 11.77 8.80
CA ILE A 187 -4.77 11.77 9.54
C ILE A 187 -4.67 12.95 10.51
N SER A 188 -5.06 14.16 10.07
CA SER A 188 -5.03 15.37 10.89
C SER A 188 -5.85 15.25 12.18
N GLU A 189 -7.07 14.75 12.06
CA GLU A 189 -7.99 14.62 13.18
C GLU A 189 -7.58 13.49 14.11
N LEU A 190 -7.12 12.36 13.55
CA LEU A 190 -6.57 11.26 14.34
C LEU A 190 -5.29 11.67 15.08
N LEU A 191 -4.46 12.54 14.51
CA LEU A 191 -3.28 13.07 15.20
C LEU A 191 -3.65 13.97 16.38
N LYS A 192 -4.71 14.78 16.26
CA LYS A 192 -5.25 15.55 17.40
C LYS A 192 -5.73 14.62 18.53
N LEU A 193 -6.40 13.52 18.18
CA LEU A 193 -6.78 12.50 19.16
C LEU A 193 -5.57 11.81 19.79
N ALA A 194 -4.56 11.46 19.00
CA ALA A 194 -3.33 10.86 19.50
C ALA A 194 -2.67 11.73 20.57
N LYS A 195 -2.53 13.03 20.30
CA LYS A 195 -2.01 14.00 21.29
C LYS A 195 -2.88 14.10 22.54
N LYS A 196 -4.20 14.24 22.37
CA LYS A 196 -5.14 14.40 23.48
C LYS A 196 -5.15 13.21 24.44
N PHE A 197 -4.97 12.00 23.89
CA PHE A 197 -5.09 10.74 24.63
C PHE A 197 -3.74 10.06 24.90
N ASP A 198 -2.62 10.76 24.75
CA ASP A 198 -1.29 10.21 24.93
C ASP A 198 -1.12 8.87 24.17
N ALA A 199 -1.30 8.92 22.86
CA ALA A 199 -1.21 7.81 21.94
C ALA A 199 -0.22 8.09 20.81
N ILE A 200 0.27 7.04 20.16
CA ILE A 200 1.02 7.14 18.91
C ILE A 200 0.06 6.90 17.75
N LEU A 201 0.12 7.72 16.70
CA LEU A 201 -0.55 7.48 15.43
C LEU A 201 0.42 6.77 14.48
N LEU A 202 0.04 5.60 13.97
CA LEU A 202 0.70 4.91 12.86
C LEU A 202 -0.18 5.01 11.62
N SER A 203 0.22 5.79 10.63
CA SER A 203 -0.47 5.87 9.34
C SER A 203 0.23 5.03 8.28
N ASP A 204 -0.51 4.15 7.60
CA ASP A 204 -0.01 3.42 6.43
C ASP A 204 -0.13 4.29 5.18
N ALA A 205 1.02 4.75 4.69
CA ALA A 205 1.18 5.56 3.49
C ALA A 205 1.53 4.73 2.24
N ALA A 206 1.19 3.44 2.22
CA ALA A 206 1.55 2.54 1.11
C ALA A 206 0.98 2.97 -0.25
N HIS A 207 -0.16 3.65 -0.26
CA HIS A 207 -0.81 4.17 -1.47
C HIS A 207 -0.63 5.68 -1.67
N ASP A 208 0.24 6.32 -0.89
CA ASP A 208 0.57 7.73 -1.03
C ASP A 208 1.27 8.03 -2.38
N LEU A 209 0.86 9.11 -3.02
CA LEU A 209 1.44 9.63 -4.25
C LEU A 209 2.50 10.72 -3.99
N PHE A 210 2.89 10.93 -2.76
CA PHE A 210 3.80 12.03 -2.35
C PHE A 210 3.26 13.44 -2.70
N LEU A 211 1.94 13.61 -2.64
CA LEU A 211 1.25 14.89 -2.91
C LEU A 211 0.96 15.70 -1.67
N SER A 212 0.73 15.03 -0.55
CA SER A 212 0.35 15.67 0.71
C SER A 212 1.55 16.28 1.41
N LYS A 213 1.31 17.41 2.11
CA LYS A 213 2.24 17.89 3.13
C LYS A 213 2.26 16.85 4.25
N ASN A 214 3.41 16.23 4.47
CA ASN A 214 3.57 15.30 5.56
C ASN A 214 3.59 16.07 6.89
N PHE A 215 2.85 15.57 7.87
CA PHE A 215 2.83 16.14 9.20
C PHE A 215 4.04 15.62 9.98
N SER A 216 4.94 16.52 10.38
CA SER A 216 5.97 16.21 11.36
C SER A 216 5.37 16.33 12.75
N ASP A 217 5.38 15.24 13.49
CA ASP A 217 4.89 15.22 14.87
C ASP A 217 5.55 14.05 15.64
N GLN A 218 5.92 14.28 16.89
CA GLN A 218 6.55 13.27 17.74
C GLN A 218 5.64 12.07 18.03
N ASN A 219 4.32 12.22 17.90
CA ASN A 219 3.34 11.17 18.10
C ASN A 219 2.94 10.48 16.78
N HIS A 220 3.59 10.81 15.65
CA HIS A 220 3.22 10.30 14.33
C HIS A 220 4.32 9.46 13.70
N LEU A 221 4.02 8.21 13.43
CA LEU A 221 4.82 7.30 12.60
C LEU A 221 4.14 7.10 11.24
N GLN A 222 4.89 7.29 10.16
CA GLN A 222 4.44 7.07 8.80
C GLN A 222 5.08 5.78 8.27
N MET A 223 4.28 4.74 8.12
CA MET A 223 4.68 3.49 7.48
C MET A 223 4.37 3.53 5.99
N GLY A 224 5.20 2.90 5.17
CA GLY A 224 4.94 2.81 3.74
C GLY A 224 5.71 1.71 3.05
N THR A 225 5.58 1.64 1.74
CA THR A 225 6.23 0.61 0.92
C THR A 225 6.96 1.22 -0.29
N PHE A 226 8.03 0.54 -0.73
CA PHE A 226 8.72 0.86 -1.98
C PHE A 226 8.11 0.13 -3.19
N SER A 227 7.18 -0.81 -2.96
CA SER A 227 6.67 -1.71 -4.02
C SER A 227 5.53 -1.12 -4.85
N LYS A 228 5.10 0.09 -4.57
CA LYS A 228 4.02 0.77 -5.28
C LYS A 228 4.54 2.01 -6.00
N ALA A 229 4.24 3.22 -5.55
CA ALA A 229 4.65 4.47 -6.21
C ALA A 229 6.17 4.59 -6.45
N ILE A 230 7.01 3.99 -5.61
CA ILE A 230 8.47 4.01 -5.74
C ILE A 230 8.98 2.99 -6.78
N GLY A 231 8.19 1.96 -7.12
CA GLY A 231 8.46 1.02 -8.19
C GLY A 231 9.58 0.01 -7.92
N ALA A 232 9.85 -0.33 -6.63
CA ALA A 232 10.88 -1.27 -6.22
C ALA A 232 10.36 -2.28 -5.18
N LEU A 233 11.19 -2.81 -4.30
CA LEU A 233 10.81 -3.70 -3.21
C LEU A 233 11.25 -3.10 -1.87
N GLY A 234 10.49 -3.35 -0.80
CA GLY A 234 10.81 -2.95 0.56
C GLY A 234 9.68 -2.17 1.22
N GLY A 235 9.91 -1.82 2.49
CA GLY A 235 9.04 -0.96 3.28
C GLY A 235 9.85 -0.02 4.16
N TYR A 236 9.18 0.90 4.82
CA TYR A 236 9.80 1.81 5.76
C TYR A 236 8.84 2.25 6.86
N VAL A 237 9.40 2.71 7.98
CA VAL A 237 8.71 3.53 8.97
C VAL A 237 9.55 4.79 9.16
N ALA A 238 8.91 5.97 9.15
CA ALA A 238 9.53 7.27 9.36
C ALA A 238 8.79 8.03 10.47
N GLY A 239 9.53 8.79 11.30
CA GLY A 239 8.95 9.54 12.41
C GLY A 239 9.99 10.20 13.30
N ASP A 240 9.64 10.39 14.58
CA ASP A 240 10.54 10.86 15.65
C ASP A 240 11.75 9.95 15.79
N LYS A 241 12.93 10.51 15.99
CA LYS A 241 14.19 9.77 16.06
C LYS A 241 14.21 8.72 17.18
N ARG A 242 13.64 9.03 18.34
CA ARG A 242 13.62 8.09 19.50
C ARG A 242 12.75 6.86 19.19
N LEU A 243 11.60 7.07 18.52
CA LEU A 243 10.72 5.98 18.10
C LEU A 243 11.39 5.11 17.02
N ILE A 244 12.10 5.72 16.07
CA ILE A 244 12.83 5.00 15.03
C ILE A 244 14.01 4.23 15.63
N ASP A 245 14.76 4.80 16.57
CA ASP A 245 15.83 4.09 17.29
C ASP A 245 15.27 2.94 18.13
N TYR A 246 14.09 3.13 18.74
CA TYR A 246 13.37 2.05 19.42
C TYR A 246 13.01 0.92 18.45
N LEU A 247 12.44 1.23 17.28
CA LEU A 247 12.12 0.22 16.27
C LEU A 247 13.36 -0.52 15.76
N ARG A 248 14.51 0.15 15.62
CA ARG A 248 15.77 -0.51 15.27
C ARG A 248 16.15 -1.59 16.28
N ASN A 249 15.88 -1.40 17.55
CA ASN A 249 16.26 -2.33 18.61
C ASN A 249 15.20 -3.40 18.92
N PHE A 250 13.94 -3.19 18.58
CA PHE A 250 12.83 -4.06 19.00
C PHE A 250 11.97 -4.62 17.86
N ALA A 251 12.05 -4.08 16.64
CA ALA A 251 11.28 -4.60 15.51
C ALA A 251 11.88 -5.89 14.95
N LYS A 252 11.34 -7.04 15.36
CA LYS A 252 11.86 -8.38 15.02
C LYS A 252 12.02 -8.60 13.52
N SER A 253 11.11 -8.11 12.70
CA SER A 253 11.20 -8.27 11.24
C SER A 253 12.33 -7.46 10.59
N ALA A 254 12.86 -6.42 11.27
CA ALA A 254 14.07 -5.71 10.83
C ALA A 254 15.33 -6.44 11.31
N ILE A 255 15.32 -6.98 12.54
CA ILE A 255 16.48 -7.60 13.17
C ILE A 255 16.79 -8.97 12.57
N TYR A 256 15.78 -9.82 12.44
CA TYR A 256 15.92 -11.24 12.06
C TYR A 256 15.63 -11.53 10.58
N SER A 257 15.65 -10.51 9.73
CA SER A 257 15.48 -10.65 8.28
C SER A 257 16.79 -10.35 7.56
N THR A 258 17.07 -11.09 6.48
CA THR A 258 18.13 -10.73 5.54
C THR A 258 17.86 -9.34 4.96
N ALA A 259 18.91 -8.54 4.86
CA ALA A 259 18.85 -7.21 4.31
C ALA A 259 18.42 -7.20 2.82
N LEU A 260 17.85 -6.09 2.35
CA LEU A 260 17.53 -5.92 0.93
C LEU A 260 18.80 -5.92 0.08
N PRO A 261 18.77 -6.51 -1.12
CA PRO A 261 19.87 -6.43 -2.08
C PRO A 261 20.27 -4.98 -2.39
N PRO A 262 21.57 -4.68 -2.55
CA PRO A 262 22.03 -3.33 -2.89
C PRO A 262 21.40 -2.75 -4.15
N ALA A 263 21.09 -3.58 -5.14
CA ALA A 263 20.39 -3.18 -6.36
C ALA A 263 19.03 -2.54 -6.09
N ILE A 264 18.28 -3.13 -5.16
CA ILE A 264 16.96 -2.60 -4.75
C ILE A 264 17.12 -1.25 -4.05
N LEU A 265 18.08 -1.13 -3.13
CA LEU A 265 18.33 0.14 -2.43
C LEU A 265 18.76 1.25 -3.41
N ALA A 266 19.59 0.94 -4.41
CA ALA A 266 19.99 1.88 -5.45
C ALA A 266 18.81 2.33 -6.31
N ALA A 267 17.93 1.38 -6.69
CA ALA A 267 16.69 1.68 -7.39
C ALA A 267 15.79 2.60 -6.57
N VAL A 268 15.52 2.26 -5.30
CA VAL A 268 14.73 3.08 -4.37
C VAL A 268 15.30 4.50 -4.26
N LEU A 269 16.59 4.63 -4.01
CA LEU A 269 17.23 5.95 -3.86
C LEU A 269 17.09 6.81 -5.13
N THR A 270 17.22 6.19 -6.31
CA THR A 270 17.04 6.87 -7.59
C THR A 270 15.58 7.28 -7.81
N SER A 271 14.64 6.40 -7.51
CA SER A 271 13.19 6.69 -7.58
C SER A 271 12.81 7.86 -6.67
N LEU A 272 13.26 7.86 -5.42
CA LEU A 272 13.01 8.94 -4.46
C LEU A 272 13.56 10.29 -4.96
N LYS A 273 14.75 10.30 -5.56
CA LYS A 273 15.33 11.50 -6.19
C LYS A 273 14.50 12.00 -7.39
N ILE A 274 13.93 11.09 -8.18
CA ILE A 274 13.03 11.47 -9.29
C ILE A 274 11.74 12.07 -8.76
N ILE A 275 11.11 11.43 -7.77
CA ILE A 275 9.87 11.88 -7.13
C ILE A 275 10.06 13.28 -6.52
N SER A 276 11.19 13.54 -5.84
CA SER A 276 11.45 14.85 -5.23
C SER A 276 11.63 16.01 -6.24
N LYS A 277 11.89 15.69 -7.51
CA LYS A 277 12.11 16.68 -8.58
C LYS A 277 10.92 16.83 -9.54
N LYS A 278 10.05 15.80 -9.63
CA LYS A 278 8.95 15.74 -10.61
C LYS A 278 7.64 15.45 -9.90
N ASN A 279 6.62 16.22 -10.20
CA ASN A 279 5.28 16.01 -9.63
C ASN A 279 4.53 14.90 -10.39
N LEU A 280 5.05 13.67 -10.34
CA LEU A 280 4.46 12.50 -11.00
C LEU A 280 3.14 12.09 -10.35
N GLY A 281 3.01 12.24 -9.03
CA GLY A 281 1.79 11.94 -8.30
C GLY A 281 0.59 12.75 -8.78
N ALA A 282 0.79 14.06 -9.01
CA ALA A 282 -0.29 14.90 -9.55
C ALA A 282 -0.74 14.45 -10.95
N LYS A 283 0.17 13.91 -11.77
CA LYS A 283 -0.18 13.39 -13.10
C LYS A 283 -1.01 12.11 -12.98
N ALA A 284 -0.65 11.19 -12.06
CA ALA A 284 -1.43 9.99 -11.79
C ALA A 284 -2.84 10.33 -11.26
N LEU A 285 -2.92 11.27 -10.30
CA LEU A 285 -4.20 11.77 -9.78
C LEU A 285 -5.07 12.41 -10.87
N LYS A 286 -4.48 13.25 -11.75
CA LYS A 286 -5.22 13.86 -12.88
C LYS A 286 -5.79 12.79 -13.82
N ASN A 287 -5.09 11.69 -14.07
CA ASN A 287 -5.60 10.59 -14.87
C ASN A 287 -6.80 9.89 -14.21
N ALA A 288 -6.76 9.69 -12.88
CA ALA A 288 -7.89 9.16 -12.12
C ALA A 288 -9.10 10.12 -12.17
N GLN A 289 -8.87 11.40 -11.97
CA GLN A 289 -9.90 12.43 -12.03
C GLN A 289 -10.54 12.56 -13.41
N TYR A 290 -9.74 12.48 -14.48
CA TYR A 290 -10.24 12.46 -15.84
C TYR A 290 -11.12 11.23 -16.13
N PHE A 291 -10.74 10.07 -15.61
CA PHE A 291 -11.60 8.90 -15.68
C PHE A 291 -12.94 9.10 -14.94
N CYS A 292 -12.89 9.66 -13.73
CA CYS A 292 -14.12 9.97 -12.98
C CYS A 292 -15.05 10.91 -13.74
N GLU A 293 -14.51 11.96 -14.38
CA GLU A 293 -15.28 12.87 -15.24
C GLU A 293 -15.98 12.14 -16.38
N LEU A 294 -15.27 11.25 -17.10
CA LEU A 294 -15.82 10.45 -18.19
C LEU A 294 -16.90 9.44 -17.75
N MET A 295 -16.83 9.01 -16.49
CA MET A 295 -17.77 8.05 -15.89
C MET A 295 -18.94 8.72 -15.13
N GLY A 296 -18.95 10.05 -15.00
CA GLY A 296 -19.94 10.77 -14.19
C GLY A 296 -19.83 10.49 -12.69
N LEU A 297 -18.61 10.22 -12.20
CA LEU A 297 -18.32 9.93 -10.79
C LEU A 297 -17.80 11.16 -10.05
N GLU A 298 -17.90 11.14 -8.73
CA GLU A 298 -17.22 12.11 -7.89
C GLU A 298 -15.71 12.11 -8.13
N LYS A 299 -15.08 13.27 -7.97
CA LYS A 299 -13.67 13.48 -8.24
C LYS A 299 -12.80 12.67 -7.28
N SER A 300 -12.00 11.75 -7.80
CA SER A 300 -11.08 10.94 -7.00
C SER A 300 -10.05 11.77 -6.26
N GLN A 301 -9.73 11.37 -5.04
CA GLN A 301 -8.69 11.94 -4.18
C GLN A 301 -7.35 11.20 -4.30
N SER A 302 -7.32 10.04 -4.98
CA SER A 302 -6.13 9.19 -5.13
C SER A 302 -6.00 8.66 -6.56
N ALA A 303 -4.97 7.87 -6.83
CA ALA A 303 -4.81 7.13 -8.08
C ALA A 303 -5.69 5.87 -8.18
N ILE A 304 -6.58 5.64 -7.23
CA ILE A 304 -7.46 4.47 -7.15
C ILE A 304 -8.90 4.93 -7.35
N VAL A 305 -9.60 4.31 -8.29
CA VAL A 305 -11.04 4.50 -8.49
C VAL A 305 -11.73 3.16 -8.38
N VAL A 306 -12.86 3.14 -7.70
CA VAL A 306 -13.61 1.92 -7.41
C VAL A 306 -15.03 2.01 -7.94
N LEU A 307 -15.48 0.94 -8.59
CA LEU A 307 -16.86 0.77 -9.04
C LEU A 307 -17.46 -0.45 -8.31
N ILE A 308 -18.35 -0.22 -7.37
CA ILE A 308 -19.02 -1.30 -6.63
C ILE A 308 -20.01 -1.97 -7.56
N VAL A 309 -19.88 -3.29 -7.72
CA VAL A 309 -20.74 -4.13 -8.58
C VAL A 309 -21.67 -5.02 -7.74
N GLY A 310 -21.27 -5.31 -6.51
CA GLY A 310 -22.02 -6.15 -5.57
C GLY A 310 -21.68 -7.62 -5.69
N GLU A 311 -21.92 -8.25 -6.83
CA GLU A 311 -21.77 -9.69 -7.03
C GLU A 311 -20.38 -10.09 -7.53
N ASN A 312 -19.83 -11.18 -6.99
CA ASN A 312 -18.53 -11.72 -7.38
C ASN A 312 -18.48 -12.09 -8.88
N LYS A 313 -19.53 -12.75 -9.37
CA LYS A 313 -19.63 -13.22 -10.75
C LYS A 313 -19.63 -12.04 -11.72
N LYS A 314 -20.46 -11.03 -11.48
CA LYS A 314 -20.55 -9.83 -12.30
C LYS A 314 -19.20 -9.09 -12.37
N ALA A 315 -18.52 -8.92 -11.23
CA ALA A 315 -17.21 -8.26 -11.19
C ALA A 315 -16.16 -9.01 -12.04
N LEU A 316 -16.16 -10.35 -11.99
CA LEU A 316 -15.28 -11.18 -12.81
C LEU A 316 -15.61 -11.10 -14.30
N GLU A 317 -16.88 -11.12 -14.67
CA GLU A 317 -17.35 -11.04 -16.05
C GLU A 317 -16.95 -9.70 -16.69
N ILE A 318 -17.17 -8.59 -16.00
CA ILE A 318 -16.77 -7.27 -16.50
C ILE A 318 -15.24 -7.20 -16.67
N ALA A 319 -14.47 -7.64 -15.66
CA ALA A 319 -13.01 -7.64 -15.76
C ALA A 319 -12.53 -8.51 -16.93
N LYS A 320 -13.18 -9.64 -17.20
CA LYS A 320 -12.91 -10.49 -18.37
C LYS A 320 -13.22 -9.75 -19.67
N LYS A 321 -14.37 -9.08 -19.80
CA LYS A 321 -14.75 -8.29 -20.99
C LYS A 321 -13.77 -7.16 -21.27
N VAL A 322 -13.32 -6.45 -20.23
CA VAL A 322 -12.26 -5.44 -20.34
C VAL A 322 -10.96 -6.07 -20.85
N SER A 323 -10.59 -7.27 -20.36
CA SER A 323 -9.39 -7.96 -20.81
C SER A 323 -9.48 -8.41 -22.28
N GLU A 324 -10.62 -8.84 -22.76
CA GLU A 324 -10.87 -9.16 -24.18
C GLU A 324 -10.64 -7.95 -25.10
N LYS A 325 -10.81 -6.71 -24.57
CA LYS A 325 -10.54 -5.45 -25.26
C LYS A 325 -9.09 -4.94 -25.09
N GLY A 326 -8.19 -5.76 -24.51
CA GLY A 326 -6.77 -5.45 -24.36
C GLY A 326 -6.42 -4.58 -23.16
N MET A 327 -7.28 -4.50 -22.14
CA MET A 327 -7.04 -3.75 -20.91
C MET A 327 -7.22 -4.62 -19.67
N LEU A 328 -6.51 -4.35 -18.59
CA LEU A 328 -6.61 -5.10 -17.33
C LEU A 328 -7.10 -4.21 -16.21
N ILE A 329 -8.11 -4.67 -15.49
CA ILE A 329 -8.60 -4.10 -14.22
C ILE A 329 -8.73 -5.21 -13.17
N SER A 330 -8.81 -4.86 -11.89
CA SER A 330 -8.94 -5.85 -10.82
C SER A 330 -10.38 -6.04 -10.40
N ALA A 331 -10.87 -7.29 -10.39
CA ALA A 331 -12.12 -7.66 -9.72
C ALA A 331 -11.81 -8.04 -8.26
N ILE A 332 -12.15 -7.18 -7.32
CA ILE A 332 -11.95 -7.37 -5.89
C ILE A 332 -13.20 -8.02 -5.30
N ARG A 333 -12.98 -9.07 -4.48
CA ARG A 333 -14.04 -9.93 -3.93
C ARG A 333 -13.74 -10.30 -2.48
N PRO A 334 -14.70 -10.79 -1.71
CA PRO A 334 -14.43 -11.34 -0.38
C PRO A 334 -13.27 -12.36 -0.36
N PRO A 335 -12.51 -12.47 0.72
CA PRO A 335 -12.63 -11.73 1.98
C PRO A 335 -11.92 -10.35 1.97
N THR A 336 -11.38 -9.89 0.84
CA THR A 336 -10.70 -8.60 0.72
C THR A 336 -11.66 -7.42 0.95
N VAL A 337 -12.91 -7.60 0.55
CA VAL A 337 -14.04 -6.69 0.80
C VAL A 337 -15.20 -7.46 1.40
N GLU A 338 -16.19 -6.78 1.96
CA GLU A 338 -17.38 -7.40 2.54
C GLU A 338 -18.21 -8.17 1.50
N VAL A 339 -18.96 -9.16 1.94
CA VAL A 339 -19.91 -9.89 1.10
C VAL A 339 -20.95 -8.92 0.54
N GLY A 340 -21.28 -9.05 -0.73
CA GLY A 340 -22.19 -8.13 -1.43
C GLY A 340 -21.54 -6.81 -1.87
N LYS A 341 -20.23 -6.61 -1.63
CA LYS A 341 -19.48 -5.40 -2.04
C LYS A 341 -18.32 -5.70 -2.99
N ALA A 342 -18.46 -6.75 -3.81
CA ALA A 342 -17.52 -7.01 -4.89
C ALA A 342 -17.44 -5.78 -5.83
N ARG A 343 -16.25 -5.47 -6.30
CA ARG A 343 -15.99 -4.22 -7.01
C ARG A 343 -14.91 -4.36 -8.08
N LEU A 344 -14.92 -3.45 -9.01
CA LEU A 344 -13.82 -3.22 -9.94
C LEU A 344 -12.90 -2.17 -9.31
N ARG A 345 -11.65 -2.51 -9.10
CA ARG A 345 -10.61 -1.58 -8.64
C ARG A 345 -9.72 -1.22 -9.82
N ILE A 346 -9.69 0.07 -10.12
CA ILE A 346 -8.99 0.65 -11.26
C ILE A 346 -7.89 1.54 -10.71
N THR A 347 -6.66 1.37 -11.21
CA THR A 347 -5.52 2.17 -10.75
C THR A 347 -4.91 2.95 -11.91
N PHE A 348 -4.55 4.18 -11.64
CA PHE A 348 -4.00 5.09 -12.62
C PHE A 348 -2.53 5.36 -12.36
N SER A 349 -1.73 5.31 -13.43
CA SER A 349 -0.31 5.68 -13.41
C SER A 349 -0.11 7.04 -14.06
N SER A 350 0.98 7.73 -13.67
CA SER A 350 1.46 8.94 -14.35
C SER A 350 1.76 8.71 -15.84
N GLU A 351 1.94 7.44 -16.23
CA GLU A 351 2.32 7.05 -17.59
C GLU A 351 1.12 6.65 -18.47
N HIS A 352 -0.11 6.60 -17.93
CA HIS A 352 -1.30 6.41 -18.75
C HIS A 352 -1.55 7.60 -19.67
N GLN A 353 -1.83 7.31 -20.93
CA GLN A 353 -2.21 8.31 -21.93
C GLN A 353 -3.72 8.59 -21.85
N LYS A 354 -4.13 9.84 -22.14
CA LYS A 354 -5.55 10.23 -22.10
C LYS A 354 -6.45 9.35 -22.98
N ASN A 355 -6.01 8.96 -24.18
CA ASN A 355 -6.75 8.06 -25.05
C ASN A 355 -6.96 6.67 -24.47
N GLN A 356 -5.99 6.14 -23.69
CA GLN A 356 -6.13 4.86 -22.98
C GLN A 356 -7.18 4.97 -21.88
N VAL A 357 -7.16 6.07 -21.11
CA VAL A 357 -8.14 6.34 -20.05
C VAL A 357 -9.55 6.48 -20.64
N LYS A 358 -9.69 7.25 -21.74
CA LYS A 358 -10.97 7.41 -22.45
C LYS A 358 -11.52 6.08 -22.96
N LYS A 359 -10.68 5.27 -23.61
CA LYS A 359 -11.08 3.94 -24.11
C LYS A 359 -11.54 3.01 -22.98
N LEU A 360 -10.87 3.03 -21.81
CA LEU A 360 -11.30 2.25 -20.65
C LEU A 360 -12.70 2.71 -20.18
N ALA A 361 -12.93 4.01 -20.08
CA ALA A 361 -14.23 4.55 -19.67
C ALA A 361 -15.35 4.17 -20.64
N GLU A 362 -15.11 4.23 -21.96
CA GLU A 362 -16.06 3.80 -22.98
C GLU A 362 -16.43 2.32 -22.85
N ILE A 363 -15.43 1.44 -22.66
CA ILE A 363 -15.65 0.00 -22.45
C ILE A 363 -16.48 -0.24 -21.20
N LEU A 364 -16.13 0.40 -20.08
CA LEU A 364 -16.82 0.20 -18.81
C LEU A 364 -18.25 0.75 -18.84
N ASN A 365 -18.49 1.92 -19.43
CA ASN A 365 -19.83 2.46 -19.59
C ASN A 365 -20.73 1.51 -20.41
N PHE A 366 -20.19 0.88 -21.45
CA PHE A 366 -20.92 -0.10 -22.25
C PHE A 366 -21.22 -1.40 -21.49
N GLU A 367 -20.22 -1.97 -20.79
CA GLU A 367 -20.41 -3.24 -20.08
C GLU A 367 -21.27 -3.08 -18.82
N LEU A 368 -21.19 -1.97 -18.11
CA LEU A 368 -22.02 -1.69 -16.94
C LEU A 368 -23.51 -1.52 -17.32
N LYS A 369 -23.82 -0.82 -18.43
CA LYS A 369 -25.21 -0.68 -18.93
C LYS A 369 -25.90 -1.99 -19.31
N LYS A 370 -25.12 -3.03 -19.65
CA LYS A 370 -25.68 -4.36 -19.98
C LYS A 370 -26.08 -5.18 -18.76
N ILE A 371 -25.61 -4.79 -17.59
CA ILE A 371 -25.75 -5.57 -16.34
C ILE A 371 -26.71 -4.87 -15.36
N SER A 372 -27.01 -3.59 -15.61
CA SER A 372 -28.11 -2.85 -14.99
C SER A 372 -29.44 -3.31 -15.52
#